data_6073453391fc51106772e640611ee2b6
#
_entry.id   6073453391fc51106772e640611ee2b6
#
_cell.length_a   1.000
_cell.length_b   1.000
_cell.length_c   1.000
_cell.angle_alpha   90.00
_cell.angle_beta   90.00
_cell.angle_gamma   90.00
#
_symmetry.space_group_name_H-M   'P 1'
#
loop_
_entity.id
_entity.type
_entity.pdbx_description
1 polymer ?
#
loop_
_entity_poly.entity_id
_entity_poly.type
_entity_poly.pdbx_seq_one_letter_code
_entity_poly.pdbx_strand_id
1 'polypeptide(L)'
;MNKYIITVFLLATFVGFSQVNDSTEKELSSQLEKFKTLLSYSLQFHKDTVDMNKSAEAAFNSYLQALDDKSYYFSAERYKELKVANTGVKKSFGISQIVFADTSYVFRIEEFSSADSNGILPGWRLLAIDGVSTVKKEEAEINEMLNDTASKSIELKLLTLSGKEVTKTINNSPHKASSINASFMINDSVGYIKSLKFTANAAKEFKETISTFPYGMKGLVIDLRNNPGGVLEAVGKVISLFLEEGKQVIKTASKHEDYEYSIDSKEDGQFIGLPLVLLVNEVSASASELFAGAVQDYDLGIVVGSRTYGKGTLQKHWEFKDGSAFRITVGEYVTPLGRKVQKYESKGLNVDFDTFDDNLNEAIKNVKVPKDVSIIKSSKGRTLISLGGIMPDSVVSESDTVTKLTKFAKKKRVILKTAIEIFLGEWASLKTKYKDEQSFGKHFEFNENIYPRIKRNLLASSLQNDEMFEKDKELMADLVKARLGQFLYGDRGYYASETFSDSILDNAVRAVYGAQKLVRND
;
A
#
# COMPACT_ATOMS: atom_id res chain seq x y z
N MET A 1 -11.79 -49.33 -47.92
CA MET A 1 -11.69 -49.98 -46.61
C MET A 1 -10.27 -49.88 -46.13
N ASN A 2 -9.96 -48.96 -45.29
CA ASN A 2 -8.78 -49.03 -44.41
C ASN A 2 -8.99 -48.01 -43.28
N LYS A 3 -9.25 -48.54 -42.10
CA LYS A 3 -9.38 -47.81 -40.84
C LYS A 3 -7.98 -47.50 -40.35
N TYR A 4 -7.57 -46.23 -40.33
CA TYR A 4 -6.44 -45.79 -39.55
C TYR A 4 -6.91 -45.36 -38.19
N ILE A 5 -6.56 -46.15 -37.18
CA ILE A 5 -6.65 -45.80 -35.75
C ILE A 5 -5.47 -44.91 -35.49
N ILE A 6 -5.75 -43.61 -35.27
CA ILE A 6 -4.74 -42.66 -34.77
C ILE A 6 -4.75 -42.77 -33.26
N THR A 7 -3.79 -43.49 -32.71
CA THR A 7 -3.47 -43.48 -31.30
C THR A 7 -2.73 -42.19 -31.00
N VAL A 8 -3.47 -41.21 -30.43
CA VAL A 8 -2.86 -39.99 -29.92
C VAL A 8 -2.18 -40.33 -28.61
N PHE A 9 -0.85 -40.43 -28.64
CA PHE A 9 -0.02 -40.42 -27.42
C PHE A 9 -0.11 -39.02 -26.80
N LEU A 10 -0.88 -38.90 -25.75
CA LEU A 10 -0.80 -37.75 -24.83
C LEU A 10 0.53 -37.91 -24.03
N LEU A 11 1.59 -37.28 -24.53
CA LEU A 11 2.77 -36.99 -23.73
C LEU A 11 2.39 -35.88 -22.74
N ALA A 12 1.83 -36.28 -21.60
CA ALA A 12 1.80 -35.42 -20.43
C ALA A 12 3.26 -35.26 -19.98
N THR A 13 3.81 -34.07 -20.14
CA THR A 13 5.07 -33.69 -19.49
C THR A 13 4.81 -33.66 -17.99
N PHE A 14 5.12 -34.79 -17.35
CA PHE A 14 5.20 -34.91 -15.90
C PHE A 14 6.39 -34.07 -15.42
N VAL A 15 6.14 -32.82 -15.06
CA VAL A 15 7.09 -32.05 -14.23
C VAL A 15 6.85 -32.47 -12.79
N GLY A 16 7.75 -33.29 -12.28
CA GLY A 16 8.06 -33.46 -10.88
C GLY A 16 6.93 -33.67 -9.86
N PHE A 17 6.10 -34.71 -10.00
CA PHE A 17 5.33 -35.24 -8.88
C PHE A 17 6.15 -36.32 -8.13
N SER A 18 7.20 -35.88 -7.43
CA SER A 18 7.84 -36.77 -6.47
C SER A 18 7.03 -36.70 -5.16
N GLN A 19 6.46 -37.87 -4.78
CA GLN A 19 5.83 -38.20 -3.50
C GLN A 19 4.32 -37.93 -3.32
N VAL A 20 3.48 -38.23 -4.29
CA VAL A 20 2.10 -38.57 -3.97
C VAL A 20 2.03 -40.07 -3.73
N ASN A 21 1.68 -40.47 -2.50
CA ASN A 21 1.53 -41.89 -2.11
C ASN A 21 0.36 -42.49 -2.90
N ASP A 22 0.42 -43.76 -3.30
CA ASP A 22 -0.64 -44.49 -4.04
C ASP A 22 -2.05 -44.33 -3.44
N SER A 23 -2.15 -44.19 -2.12
CA SER A 23 -3.43 -43.92 -1.44
C SER A 23 -3.98 -42.54 -1.74
N THR A 24 -3.13 -41.52 -1.81
CA THR A 24 -3.52 -40.14 -2.08
C THR A 24 -3.92 -39.95 -3.56
N GLU A 25 -3.29 -40.68 -4.48
CA GLU A 25 -3.65 -40.64 -5.90
C GLU A 25 -5.02 -41.28 -6.16
N LYS A 26 -5.34 -42.38 -5.49
CA LYS A 26 -6.68 -43.01 -5.54
C LYS A 26 -7.74 -42.09 -4.95
N GLU A 27 -7.46 -41.42 -3.84
CA GLU A 27 -8.38 -40.48 -3.22
C GLU A 27 -8.62 -39.27 -4.14
N LEU A 28 -7.59 -38.70 -4.72
CA LEU A 28 -7.67 -37.60 -5.70
C LEU A 28 -8.55 -38.01 -6.88
N SER A 29 -8.31 -39.16 -7.48
CA SER A 29 -9.09 -39.69 -8.60
C SER A 29 -10.57 -39.86 -8.24
N SER A 30 -10.85 -40.38 -7.04
CA SER A 30 -12.23 -40.52 -6.55
C SER A 30 -12.94 -39.15 -6.39
N GLN A 31 -12.27 -38.15 -5.85
CA GLN A 31 -12.85 -36.80 -5.69
C GLN A 31 -13.05 -36.12 -7.04
N LEU A 32 -12.16 -36.29 -8.00
CA LEU A 32 -12.30 -35.75 -9.36
C LEU A 32 -13.53 -36.35 -10.09
N GLU A 33 -13.78 -37.65 -9.97
CA GLU A 33 -14.98 -38.30 -10.57
C GLU A 33 -16.27 -37.80 -9.92
N LYS A 34 -16.30 -37.59 -8.60
CA LYS A 34 -17.47 -36.99 -7.93
C LYS A 34 -17.72 -35.55 -8.43
N PHE A 35 -16.64 -34.76 -8.54
CA PHE A 35 -16.77 -33.38 -9.01
C PHE A 35 -17.26 -33.31 -10.47
N LYS A 36 -16.75 -34.16 -11.35
CA LYS A 36 -17.20 -34.31 -12.72
C LYS A 36 -18.67 -34.68 -12.80
N THR A 37 -19.12 -35.64 -11.98
CA THR A 37 -20.51 -36.06 -11.91
C THR A 37 -21.43 -34.90 -11.47
N LEU A 38 -21.02 -34.16 -10.43
CA LEU A 38 -21.71 -32.98 -9.95
C LEU A 38 -21.87 -31.91 -11.05
N LEU A 39 -20.81 -31.60 -11.76
CA LEU A 39 -20.84 -30.65 -12.87
C LEU A 39 -21.76 -31.13 -14.00
N SER A 40 -21.68 -32.41 -14.37
CA SER A 40 -22.53 -32.98 -15.45
C SER A 40 -24.01 -32.93 -15.09
N TYR A 41 -24.37 -33.29 -13.86
CA TYR A 41 -25.76 -33.26 -13.42
C TYR A 41 -26.29 -31.83 -13.25
N SER A 42 -25.46 -30.89 -12.78
CA SER A 42 -25.86 -29.48 -12.70
C SER A 42 -26.14 -28.88 -14.08
N LEU A 43 -25.32 -29.20 -15.08
CA LEU A 43 -25.60 -28.80 -16.47
C LEU A 43 -26.86 -29.40 -17.05
N GLN A 44 -27.14 -30.67 -16.71
CA GLN A 44 -28.27 -31.40 -17.31
C GLN A 44 -29.59 -31.13 -16.62
N PHE A 45 -29.61 -30.96 -15.29
CA PHE A 45 -30.84 -31.02 -14.50
C PHE A 45 -31.14 -29.72 -13.73
N HIS A 46 -30.23 -28.73 -13.71
CA HIS A 46 -30.56 -27.48 -13.04
C HIS A 46 -31.68 -26.74 -13.79
N LYS A 47 -32.63 -26.17 -13.05
CA LYS A 47 -33.81 -25.49 -13.62
C LYS A 47 -33.49 -24.31 -14.52
N ASP A 48 -32.35 -23.64 -14.28
CA ASP A 48 -31.87 -22.47 -15.02
C ASP A 48 -30.60 -22.84 -15.78
N THR A 49 -30.24 -22.05 -16.81
CA THR A 49 -28.98 -22.20 -17.54
C THR A 49 -27.81 -21.99 -16.61
N VAL A 50 -26.90 -22.96 -16.56
CA VAL A 50 -25.68 -22.89 -15.74
C VAL A 50 -24.54 -22.23 -16.52
N ASP A 51 -24.01 -21.15 -16.01
CA ASP A 51 -22.72 -20.59 -16.46
C ASP A 51 -21.61 -21.44 -15.86
N MET A 52 -21.03 -22.31 -16.69
CA MET A 52 -19.99 -23.24 -16.26
C MET A 52 -18.73 -22.53 -15.77
N ASN A 53 -18.30 -21.46 -16.43
CA ASN A 53 -17.08 -20.75 -16.06
C ASN A 53 -17.23 -20.10 -14.69
N LYS A 54 -18.32 -19.37 -14.47
CA LYS A 54 -18.62 -18.73 -13.20
C LYS A 54 -18.76 -19.74 -12.05
N SER A 55 -19.43 -20.89 -12.32
CA SER A 55 -19.62 -21.95 -11.33
C SER A 55 -18.30 -22.65 -10.98
N ALA A 56 -17.46 -22.92 -11.98
CA ALA A 56 -16.13 -23.50 -11.77
C ALA A 56 -15.20 -22.56 -10.99
N GLU A 57 -15.17 -21.27 -11.33
CA GLU A 57 -14.40 -20.26 -10.56
C GLU A 57 -14.82 -20.20 -9.10
N ALA A 58 -16.13 -20.25 -8.82
CA ALA A 58 -16.63 -20.28 -7.45
C ALA A 58 -16.16 -21.52 -6.70
N ALA A 59 -16.18 -22.69 -7.35
CA ALA A 59 -15.71 -23.95 -6.77
C ALA A 59 -14.20 -23.93 -6.50
N PHE A 60 -13.39 -23.43 -7.44
CA PHE A 60 -11.94 -23.29 -7.27
C PHE A 60 -11.59 -22.36 -6.11
N ASN A 61 -12.27 -21.21 -6.00
CA ASN A 61 -12.06 -20.30 -4.90
C ASN A 61 -12.50 -20.90 -3.56
N SER A 62 -13.61 -21.61 -3.50
CA SER A 62 -14.07 -22.30 -2.27
C SER A 62 -13.06 -23.36 -1.82
N TYR A 63 -12.51 -24.15 -2.74
CA TYR A 63 -11.47 -25.13 -2.45
C TYR A 63 -10.19 -24.47 -1.91
N LEU A 64 -9.69 -23.42 -2.59
CA LEU A 64 -8.47 -22.71 -2.20
C LEU A 64 -8.63 -22.01 -0.85
N GLN A 65 -9.77 -21.39 -0.59
CA GLN A 65 -10.09 -20.76 0.69
C GLN A 65 -10.19 -21.75 1.85
N ALA A 66 -10.52 -23.04 1.57
CA ALA A 66 -10.46 -24.07 2.58
C ALA A 66 -9.02 -24.41 3.02
N LEU A 67 -8.00 -24.07 2.22
CA LEU A 67 -6.59 -24.23 2.58
C LEU A 67 -6.13 -23.10 3.49
N ASP A 68 -6.37 -21.87 3.08
CA ASP A 68 -6.08 -20.62 3.81
C ASP A 68 -6.77 -19.41 3.16
N ASP A 69 -6.79 -18.26 3.85
CA ASP A 69 -7.43 -17.02 3.39
C ASP A 69 -6.64 -16.27 2.30
N LYS A 70 -5.45 -16.74 1.93
CA LYS A 70 -4.56 -16.10 0.93
C LYS A 70 -4.47 -16.89 -0.37
N SER A 71 -4.82 -18.18 -0.35
CA SER A 71 -4.90 -19.01 -1.55
C SER A 71 -6.12 -18.62 -2.38
N TYR A 72 -5.92 -18.42 -3.71
CA TYR A 72 -6.96 -17.82 -4.54
C TYR A 72 -6.80 -18.19 -6.02
N TYR A 73 -7.95 -18.33 -6.74
CA TYR A 73 -7.99 -18.47 -8.20
C TYR A 73 -8.29 -17.12 -8.86
N PHE A 74 -7.63 -16.85 -9.97
CA PHE A 74 -7.78 -15.65 -10.78
C PHE A 74 -8.24 -16.02 -12.19
N SER A 75 -9.30 -15.39 -12.70
CA SER A 75 -9.59 -15.42 -14.14
C SER A 75 -8.41 -14.84 -14.93
N ALA A 76 -8.32 -15.16 -16.23
CA ALA A 76 -7.25 -14.67 -17.09
C ALA A 76 -7.15 -13.13 -17.10
N GLU A 77 -8.28 -12.45 -17.13
CA GLU A 77 -8.35 -10.99 -17.09
C GLU A 77 -7.78 -10.44 -15.78
N ARG A 78 -8.28 -10.94 -14.64
CA ARG A 78 -7.82 -10.50 -13.32
C ARG A 78 -6.36 -10.81 -13.05
N TYR A 79 -5.87 -11.94 -13.55
CA TYR A 79 -4.44 -12.28 -13.41
C TYR A 79 -3.55 -11.39 -14.26
N LYS A 80 -3.99 -11.03 -15.47
CA LYS A 80 -3.31 -10.05 -16.30
C LYS A 80 -3.21 -8.69 -15.61
N GLU A 81 -4.31 -8.22 -15.00
CA GLU A 81 -4.30 -6.99 -14.20
C GLU A 81 -3.32 -7.06 -13.02
N LEU A 82 -3.31 -8.20 -12.31
CA LEU A 82 -2.38 -8.42 -11.19
C LEU A 82 -0.92 -8.38 -11.64
N LYS A 83 -0.60 -9.02 -12.78
CA LYS A 83 0.77 -8.98 -13.35
C LYS A 83 1.17 -7.54 -13.68
N VAL A 84 0.31 -6.78 -14.32
CA VAL A 84 0.56 -5.36 -14.63
C VAL A 84 0.76 -4.55 -13.34
N ALA A 85 -0.10 -4.73 -12.35
CA ALA A 85 0.03 -4.04 -11.07
C ALA A 85 1.34 -4.35 -10.32
N ASN A 86 1.88 -5.56 -10.48
CA ASN A 86 3.15 -5.97 -9.86
C ASN A 86 4.38 -5.43 -10.59
N THR A 87 4.29 -5.13 -11.89
CA THR A 87 5.42 -4.49 -12.62
C THR A 87 5.68 -3.05 -12.17
N GLY A 88 4.75 -2.45 -11.41
CA GLY A 88 4.80 -1.02 -11.10
C GLY A 88 4.51 -0.13 -12.31
N VAL A 89 4.07 -0.72 -13.43
CA VAL A 89 3.61 0.02 -14.60
C VAL A 89 2.09 0.07 -14.55
N LYS A 90 1.54 1.26 -14.44
CA LYS A 90 0.11 1.51 -14.52
C LYS A 90 -0.21 1.97 -15.94
N LYS A 91 -1.25 1.42 -16.54
CA LYS A 91 -1.79 1.91 -17.80
C LYS A 91 -3.05 2.69 -17.51
N SER A 92 -3.01 3.99 -17.69
CA SER A 92 -4.14 4.90 -17.50
C SER A 92 -3.88 6.21 -18.24
N PHE A 93 -4.90 7.05 -18.31
CA PHE A 93 -4.76 8.43 -18.77
C PHE A 93 -4.01 9.31 -17.77
N GLY A 94 -3.93 8.89 -16.51
CA GLY A 94 -3.20 9.57 -15.44
C GLY A 94 -3.95 10.75 -14.83
N ILE A 95 -5.28 10.77 -14.94
CA ILE A 95 -6.13 11.84 -14.42
C ILE A 95 -7.22 11.28 -13.52
N SER A 96 -7.45 11.92 -12.38
CA SER A 96 -8.61 11.69 -11.53
C SER A 96 -9.39 12.97 -11.38
N GLN A 97 -10.71 12.86 -11.25
CA GLN A 97 -11.60 14.00 -11.13
C GLN A 97 -12.48 13.92 -9.89
N ILE A 98 -13.11 15.04 -9.55
CA ILE A 98 -14.12 15.15 -8.51
C ILE A 98 -15.23 16.07 -9.00
N VAL A 99 -16.49 15.72 -8.69
CA VAL A 99 -17.63 16.61 -8.94
C VAL A 99 -17.89 17.47 -7.70
N PHE A 100 -17.92 18.77 -7.90
CA PHE A 100 -18.28 19.77 -6.91
C PHE A 100 -19.19 20.83 -7.54
N ALA A 101 -20.35 21.09 -6.92
CA ALA A 101 -21.36 22.04 -7.42
C ALA A 101 -21.66 21.84 -8.93
N ASP A 102 -22.09 20.63 -9.30
CA ASP A 102 -22.43 20.22 -10.67
C ASP A 102 -21.31 20.41 -11.72
N THR A 103 -20.10 20.57 -11.27
CA THR A 103 -18.92 20.78 -12.11
C THR A 103 -17.84 19.77 -11.80
N SER A 104 -17.29 19.14 -12.85
CA SER A 104 -16.15 18.23 -12.72
C SER A 104 -14.84 19.03 -12.70
N TYR A 105 -14.00 18.73 -11.73
CA TYR A 105 -12.67 19.33 -11.59
C TYR A 105 -11.60 18.23 -11.61
N VAL A 106 -10.48 18.51 -12.25
CA VAL A 106 -9.28 17.69 -12.14
C VAL A 106 -8.83 17.70 -10.67
N PHE A 107 -8.77 16.53 -10.06
CA PHE A 107 -8.40 16.37 -8.64
C PHE A 107 -6.94 15.98 -8.47
N ARG A 108 -6.49 15.00 -9.25
CA ARG A 108 -5.14 14.46 -9.17
C ARG A 108 -4.62 14.13 -10.55
N ILE A 109 -3.34 14.41 -10.76
CA ILE A 109 -2.58 13.98 -11.93
C ILE A 109 -1.50 12.99 -11.46
N GLU A 110 -1.39 11.87 -12.16
CA GLU A 110 -0.37 10.86 -11.89
C GLU A 110 0.95 11.29 -12.55
N GLU A 111 2.02 11.34 -11.78
CA GLU A 111 3.35 11.69 -12.29
C GLU A 111 3.76 10.78 -13.46
N PHE A 112 4.44 11.33 -14.44
CA PHE A 112 4.90 10.65 -15.67
C PHE A 112 3.77 10.10 -16.57
N SER A 113 2.51 10.42 -16.28
CA SER A 113 1.38 10.06 -17.14
C SER A 113 1.26 10.95 -18.37
N SER A 114 0.34 10.56 -19.28
CA SER A 114 0.03 11.42 -20.45
C SER A 114 -0.62 12.74 -20.01
N ALA A 115 -1.45 12.74 -18.96
CA ALA A 115 -2.05 13.98 -18.43
C ALA A 115 -0.97 14.93 -17.87
N ASP A 116 0.02 14.39 -17.15
CA ASP A 116 1.16 15.15 -16.63
C ASP A 116 2.00 15.76 -17.75
N SER A 117 2.39 14.95 -18.74
CA SER A 117 3.18 15.39 -19.90
C SER A 117 2.46 16.46 -20.74
N ASN A 118 1.12 16.49 -20.71
CA ASN A 118 0.32 17.51 -21.37
C ASN A 118 0.12 18.78 -20.52
N GLY A 119 0.69 18.84 -19.30
CA GLY A 119 0.65 19.98 -18.41
C GLY A 119 -0.75 20.27 -17.86
N ILE A 120 -1.58 19.24 -17.71
CA ILE A 120 -2.87 19.35 -17.04
C ILE A 120 -2.62 19.51 -15.55
N LEU A 121 -3.33 20.41 -14.90
CA LEU A 121 -3.14 20.71 -13.47
C LEU A 121 -4.40 20.43 -12.66
N PRO A 122 -4.26 20.05 -11.39
CA PRO A 122 -5.37 20.01 -10.45
C PRO A 122 -6.13 21.35 -10.39
N GLY A 123 -7.44 21.27 -10.18
CA GLY A 123 -8.33 22.42 -10.14
C GLY A 123 -8.84 22.90 -11.50
N TRP A 124 -8.30 22.44 -12.63
CA TRP A 124 -8.89 22.72 -13.93
C TRP A 124 -10.28 22.09 -14.02
N ARG A 125 -11.22 22.78 -14.66
CA ARG A 125 -12.58 22.24 -14.87
C ARG A 125 -12.57 21.34 -16.10
N LEU A 126 -13.10 20.15 -15.96
CA LEU A 126 -13.31 19.22 -17.06
C LEU A 126 -14.68 19.50 -17.67
N LEU A 127 -14.72 20.02 -18.89
CA LEU A 127 -15.93 20.45 -19.56
C LEU A 127 -16.53 19.37 -20.45
N ALA A 128 -15.68 18.58 -21.14
CA ALA A 128 -16.11 17.47 -21.97
C ALA A 128 -15.00 16.41 -22.13
N ILE A 129 -15.41 15.20 -22.44
CA ILE A 129 -14.56 14.05 -22.82
C ILE A 129 -15.09 13.53 -24.15
N ASP A 130 -14.24 13.46 -25.19
CA ASP A 130 -14.60 13.05 -26.56
C ASP A 130 -15.89 13.72 -27.07
N GLY A 131 -16.00 15.03 -26.84
CA GLY A 131 -17.18 15.85 -27.20
C GLY A 131 -18.40 15.69 -26.29
N VAL A 132 -18.41 14.73 -25.36
CA VAL A 132 -19.52 14.53 -24.41
C VAL A 132 -19.35 15.43 -23.20
N SER A 133 -20.31 16.31 -22.94
CA SER A 133 -20.28 17.25 -21.80
C SER A 133 -20.25 16.51 -20.47
N THR A 134 -19.43 16.99 -19.53
CA THR A 134 -19.37 16.49 -18.14
C THR A 134 -20.22 17.33 -17.17
N VAL A 135 -20.82 18.42 -17.63
CA VAL A 135 -21.64 19.31 -16.79
C VAL A 135 -22.90 18.59 -16.33
N LYS A 136 -23.18 18.63 -15.04
CA LYS A 136 -24.30 17.95 -14.37
C LYS A 136 -24.31 16.40 -14.50
N LYS A 137 -23.19 15.79 -14.90
CA LYS A 137 -23.03 14.34 -14.84
C LYS A 137 -22.62 13.90 -13.44
N GLU A 138 -23.06 12.68 -13.08
CA GLU A 138 -22.61 12.03 -11.86
C GLU A 138 -21.11 11.67 -11.95
N GLU A 139 -20.43 11.71 -10.81
CA GLU A 139 -19.00 11.40 -10.73
C GLU A 139 -18.67 10.01 -11.26
N ALA A 140 -19.56 9.03 -11.04
CA ALA A 140 -19.40 7.65 -11.52
C ALA A 140 -19.37 7.59 -13.05
N GLU A 141 -20.30 8.29 -13.75
CA GLU A 141 -20.34 8.33 -15.21
C GLU A 141 -19.06 8.92 -15.81
N ILE A 142 -18.56 10.02 -15.20
CA ILE A 142 -17.33 10.67 -15.67
C ILE A 142 -16.12 9.73 -15.44
N ASN A 143 -16.10 9.02 -14.32
CA ASN A 143 -15.04 8.06 -14.03
C ASN A 143 -15.08 6.86 -14.99
N GLU A 144 -16.24 6.39 -15.42
CA GLU A 144 -16.35 5.36 -16.46
C GLU A 144 -15.71 5.84 -17.77
N MET A 145 -15.99 7.07 -18.21
CA MET A 145 -15.39 7.67 -19.40
C MET A 145 -13.86 7.80 -19.29
N LEU A 146 -13.34 8.17 -18.11
CA LEU A 146 -11.90 8.33 -17.86
C LEU A 146 -11.18 6.99 -17.63
N ASN A 147 -11.89 5.92 -17.30
CA ASN A 147 -11.33 4.59 -17.05
C ASN A 147 -11.59 3.61 -18.19
N ASP A 148 -12.10 4.06 -19.33
CA ASP A 148 -12.28 3.19 -20.50
C ASP A 148 -10.92 2.67 -20.99
N THR A 149 -10.62 1.42 -20.61
CA THR A 149 -9.36 0.76 -20.95
C THR A 149 -9.27 0.37 -22.43
N ALA A 150 -10.39 0.36 -23.17
CA ALA A 150 -10.43 0.04 -24.59
C ALA A 150 -9.92 1.23 -25.43
N SER A 151 -10.16 2.45 -24.98
CA SER A 151 -9.70 3.66 -25.68
C SER A 151 -8.20 3.86 -25.56
N LYS A 152 -7.54 4.09 -26.70
CA LYS A 152 -6.10 4.39 -26.77
C LYS A 152 -5.81 5.85 -26.39
N SER A 153 -6.73 6.76 -26.70
CA SER A 153 -6.64 8.19 -26.41
C SER A 153 -8.03 8.77 -26.16
N ILE A 154 -8.10 9.83 -25.41
CA ILE A 154 -9.31 10.63 -25.21
C ILE A 154 -8.98 12.11 -25.40
N GLU A 155 -9.94 12.86 -25.90
CA GLU A 155 -9.88 14.32 -26.02
C GLU A 155 -10.58 14.95 -24.82
N LEU A 156 -9.87 15.82 -24.09
CA LEU A 156 -10.39 16.55 -22.96
C LEU A 156 -10.57 18.04 -23.32
N LYS A 157 -11.78 18.55 -23.19
CA LYS A 157 -12.05 19.98 -23.17
C LYS A 157 -11.99 20.48 -21.73
N LEU A 158 -11.07 21.41 -21.45
CA LEU A 158 -10.73 21.84 -20.10
C LEU A 158 -10.81 23.38 -20.02
N LEU A 159 -11.18 23.89 -18.84
CA LEU A 159 -11.07 25.29 -18.49
C LEU A 159 -9.98 25.44 -17.42
N THR A 160 -8.93 26.19 -17.75
CA THR A 160 -7.81 26.43 -16.82
C THR A 160 -8.24 27.32 -15.65
N LEU A 161 -7.41 27.38 -14.59
CA LEU A 161 -7.65 28.26 -13.45
C LEU A 161 -7.67 29.76 -13.84
N SER A 162 -7.02 30.13 -14.94
CA SER A 162 -7.06 31.50 -15.49
C SER A 162 -8.28 31.78 -16.38
N GLY A 163 -9.21 30.83 -16.53
CA GLY A 163 -10.42 30.99 -17.35
C GLY A 163 -10.21 30.76 -18.84
N LYS A 164 -9.07 30.22 -19.28
CA LYS A 164 -8.81 29.90 -20.69
C LYS A 164 -9.30 28.48 -20.99
N GLU A 165 -10.12 28.33 -22.04
CA GLU A 165 -10.46 27.01 -22.59
C GLU A 165 -9.28 26.43 -23.37
N VAL A 166 -9.00 25.15 -23.16
CA VAL A 166 -7.97 24.39 -23.86
C VAL A 166 -8.49 22.99 -24.18
N THR A 167 -8.06 22.46 -25.31
CA THR A 167 -8.30 21.06 -25.67
C THR A 167 -6.97 20.29 -25.58
N LYS A 168 -7.02 19.13 -24.95
CA LYS A 168 -5.86 18.25 -24.76
C LYS A 168 -6.21 16.83 -25.15
N THR A 169 -5.41 16.21 -25.99
CA THR A 169 -5.50 14.77 -26.26
C THR A 169 -4.52 14.05 -25.36
N ILE A 170 -5.02 13.16 -24.53
CA ILE A 170 -4.21 12.34 -23.64
C ILE A 170 -4.32 10.85 -24.00
N ASN A 171 -3.22 10.12 -23.84
CA ASN A 171 -3.11 8.73 -24.23
C ASN A 171 -3.23 7.80 -23.01
N ASN A 172 -3.91 6.68 -23.21
CA ASN A 172 -3.91 5.57 -22.27
C ASN A 172 -2.57 4.82 -22.39
N SER A 173 -1.53 5.40 -21.82
CA SER A 173 -0.15 4.92 -21.95
C SER A 173 0.37 4.34 -20.64
N PRO A 174 1.26 3.32 -20.73
CA PRO A 174 1.95 2.83 -19.56
C PRO A 174 2.83 3.92 -18.95
N HIS A 175 2.72 4.14 -17.65
CA HIS A 175 3.62 5.01 -16.89
C HIS A 175 4.01 4.32 -15.58
N LYS A 176 5.15 4.72 -15.02
CA LYS A 176 5.69 4.08 -13.83
C LYS A 176 4.98 4.61 -12.59
N ALA A 177 4.44 3.70 -11.79
CA ALA A 177 4.04 4.06 -10.44
C ALA A 177 5.31 4.19 -9.58
N SER A 178 5.45 5.30 -8.87
CA SER A 178 6.58 5.51 -7.96
C SER A 178 6.36 4.75 -6.65
N SER A 179 7.45 4.24 -6.07
CA SER A 179 7.47 3.73 -4.70
C SER A 179 7.57 4.88 -3.70
N ILE A 180 7.99 6.06 -4.12
CA ILE A 180 8.16 7.24 -3.28
C ILE A 180 7.06 8.24 -3.60
N ASN A 181 6.21 8.51 -2.63
CA ASN A 181 5.08 9.42 -2.75
C ASN A 181 5.43 10.85 -2.34
N ALA A 182 6.36 11.00 -1.40
CA ALA A 182 6.94 12.28 -1.02
C ALA A 182 8.32 12.10 -0.42
N SER A 183 9.20 13.10 -0.59
CA SER A 183 10.52 13.15 0.02
C SER A 183 10.93 14.59 0.25
N PHE A 184 11.40 14.90 1.44
CA PHE A 184 11.87 16.24 1.81
C PHE A 184 12.68 16.21 3.12
N MET A 185 13.33 17.30 3.45
CA MET A 185 13.94 17.50 4.76
C MET A 185 12.88 18.01 5.75
N ILE A 186 12.67 17.28 6.87
CA ILE A 186 11.78 17.74 7.96
C ILE A 186 12.39 18.96 8.64
N ASN A 187 13.69 18.88 8.88
CA ASN A 187 14.54 19.95 9.42
C ASN A 187 15.93 19.84 8.80
N ASP A 188 16.88 20.67 9.25
CA ASP A 188 18.24 20.73 8.68
C ASP A 188 19.05 19.42 8.81
N SER A 189 18.55 18.44 9.55
CA SER A 189 19.31 17.23 9.90
C SER A 189 18.61 15.92 9.58
N VAL A 190 17.29 15.93 9.38
CA VAL A 190 16.46 14.70 9.24
C VAL A 190 15.73 14.71 7.92
N GLY A 191 16.02 13.69 7.11
CA GLY A 191 15.29 13.42 5.87
C GLY A 191 14.00 12.62 6.12
N TYR A 192 13.04 12.75 5.22
CA TYR A 192 11.77 12.02 5.24
C TYR A 192 11.46 11.46 3.86
N ILE A 193 11.00 10.20 3.85
CA ILE A 193 10.50 9.52 2.66
C ILE A 193 9.17 8.86 3.01
N LYS A 194 8.11 9.18 2.27
CA LYS A 194 6.82 8.46 2.29
C LYS A 194 6.80 7.43 1.19
N SER A 195 6.50 6.17 1.55
CA SER A 195 6.35 5.07 0.60
C SER A 195 5.05 4.31 0.88
N LEU A 196 4.16 4.27 -0.10
CA LEU A 196 2.87 3.55 0.01
C LEU A 196 2.88 2.17 -0.65
N LYS A 197 3.93 1.85 -1.43
CA LYS A 197 4.06 0.54 -2.08
C LYS A 197 5.49 0.34 -2.59
N PHE A 198 6.01 -0.87 -2.46
CA PHE A 198 7.28 -1.24 -3.10
C PHE A 198 7.04 -1.77 -4.51
N THR A 199 7.39 -0.97 -5.52
CA THR A 199 7.40 -1.38 -6.95
C THR A 199 8.70 -2.08 -7.30
N ALA A 200 8.80 -2.64 -8.50
CA ALA A 200 10.03 -3.27 -8.98
C ALA A 200 11.25 -2.31 -9.02
N ASN A 201 10.99 -0.99 -9.13
CA ASN A 201 12.04 0.04 -9.17
C ASN A 201 12.36 0.65 -7.80
N ALA A 202 11.75 0.19 -6.70
CA ALA A 202 11.87 0.80 -5.38
C ALA A 202 13.32 1.08 -4.97
N ALA A 203 14.23 0.12 -5.12
CA ALA A 203 15.63 0.28 -4.71
C ALA A 203 16.34 1.42 -5.46
N LYS A 204 16.10 1.53 -6.76
CA LYS A 204 16.64 2.63 -7.56
C LYS A 204 16.10 3.98 -7.10
N GLU A 205 14.77 4.06 -6.90
CA GLU A 205 14.10 5.29 -6.47
C GLU A 205 14.56 5.73 -5.07
N PHE A 206 14.68 4.79 -4.11
CA PHE A 206 15.20 5.07 -2.78
C PHE A 206 16.65 5.56 -2.84
N LYS A 207 17.52 4.86 -3.58
CA LYS A 207 18.93 5.26 -3.76
C LYS A 207 19.05 6.67 -4.32
N GLU A 208 18.37 6.96 -5.42
CA GLU A 208 18.37 8.27 -6.07
C GLU A 208 17.84 9.35 -5.11
N THR A 209 16.72 9.11 -4.45
CA THR A 209 16.09 10.06 -3.53
C THR A 209 16.99 10.36 -2.32
N ILE A 210 17.53 9.33 -1.66
CA ILE A 210 18.41 9.55 -0.50
C ILE A 210 19.67 10.33 -0.92
N SER A 211 20.18 10.09 -2.13
CA SER A 211 21.34 10.81 -2.67
C SER A 211 21.08 12.30 -2.95
N THR A 212 19.81 12.74 -3.02
CA THR A 212 19.46 14.17 -3.14
C THR A 212 19.49 14.93 -1.82
N PHE A 213 19.47 14.22 -0.69
CA PHE A 213 19.50 14.86 0.62
C PHE A 213 20.90 15.42 0.93
N PRO A 214 20.98 16.47 1.77
CA PRO A 214 22.25 17.11 2.10
C PRO A 214 23.26 16.13 2.69
N TYR A 215 24.52 16.27 2.30
CA TYR A 215 25.61 15.54 2.93
C TYR A 215 25.70 15.88 4.42
N GLY A 216 25.79 14.84 5.26
CA GLY A 216 25.83 15.02 6.72
C GLY A 216 24.44 15.00 7.39
N MET A 217 23.39 14.63 6.67
CA MET A 217 22.09 14.27 7.24
C MET A 217 22.30 13.30 8.42
N LYS A 218 21.65 13.58 9.55
CA LYS A 218 21.86 12.83 10.80
C LYS A 218 20.99 11.58 10.92
N GLY A 219 19.93 11.46 10.11
CA GLY A 219 19.08 10.29 10.06
C GLY A 219 17.96 10.44 9.06
N LEU A 220 17.32 9.32 8.76
CA LEU A 220 16.26 9.20 7.76
C LEU A 220 15.01 8.57 8.38
N VAL A 221 13.88 9.28 8.29
CA VAL A 221 12.55 8.74 8.59
C VAL A 221 11.96 8.18 7.31
N ILE A 222 11.63 6.89 7.31
CA ILE A 222 10.92 6.23 6.22
C ILE A 222 9.51 5.88 6.72
N ASP A 223 8.50 6.54 6.18
CA ASP A 223 7.11 6.33 6.57
C ASP A 223 6.46 5.27 5.70
N LEU A 224 6.24 4.10 6.30
CA LEU A 224 5.58 2.93 5.74
C LEU A 224 4.13 2.78 6.24
N ARG A 225 3.58 3.73 6.97
CA ARG A 225 2.16 3.69 7.36
C ARG A 225 1.29 3.61 6.11
N ASN A 226 0.29 2.74 6.14
CA ASN A 226 -0.59 2.42 5.01
C ASN A 226 0.11 1.79 3.79
N ASN A 227 1.31 1.23 3.95
CA ASN A 227 2.01 0.49 2.91
C ASN A 227 1.75 -1.03 3.04
N PRO A 228 0.90 -1.66 2.19
CA PRO A 228 0.61 -3.09 2.27
C PRO A 228 1.74 -3.98 1.74
N GLY A 229 2.91 -3.41 1.46
CA GLY A 229 4.07 -4.11 0.92
C GLY A 229 4.27 -3.90 -0.58
N GLY A 230 4.65 -4.93 -1.28
CA GLY A 230 4.92 -4.88 -2.73
C GLY A 230 5.86 -5.99 -3.18
N VAL A 231 6.73 -5.67 -4.14
CA VAL A 231 7.67 -6.63 -4.72
C VAL A 231 8.76 -6.99 -3.71
N LEU A 232 8.85 -8.27 -3.39
CA LEU A 232 9.75 -8.79 -2.34
C LEU A 232 11.22 -8.53 -2.67
N GLU A 233 11.63 -8.86 -3.89
CA GLU A 233 13.02 -8.67 -4.33
C GLU A 233 13.40 -7.18 -4.35
N ALA A 234 12.43 -6.31 -4.58
CA ALA A 234 12.67 -4.87 -4.57
C ALA A 234 12.93 -4.36 -3.15
N VAL A 235 12.13 -4.78 -2.16
CA VAL A 235 12.38 -4.39 -0.76
C VAL A 235 13.68 -4.98 -0.24
N GLY A 236 14.02 -6.22 -0.63
CA GLY A 236 15.32 -6.81 -0.30
C GLY A 236 16.49 -5.92 -0.75
N LYS A 237 16.42 -5.41 -1.98
CA LYS A 237 17.41 -4.46 -2.50
C LYS A 237 17.37 -3.09 -1.79
N VAL A 238 16.19 -2.61 -1.35
CA VAL A 238 16.11 -1.38 -0.53
C VAL A 238 16.81 -1.57 0.81
N ILE A 239 16.58 -2.69 1.48
CA ILE A 239 17.23 -3.01 2.76
C ILE A 239 18.75 -3.12 2.58
N SER A 240 19.21 -3.76 1.48
CA SER A 240 20.63 -3.90 1.15
C SER A 240 21.35 -2.55 0.98
N LEU A 241 20.65 -1.44 0.71
CA LEU A 241 21.27 -0.10 0.68
C LEU A 241 21.91 0.32 2.02
N PHE A 242 21.53 -0.33 3.11
CA PHE A 242 21.94 -0.01 4.48
C PHE A 242 22.78 -1.12 5.13
N LEU A 243 23.08 -2.20 4.41
CA LEU A 243 23.79 -3.37 4.93
C LEU A 243 25.13 -3.59 4.23
N GLU A 244 26.05 -4.25 4.93
CA GLU A 244 27.28 -4.79 4.35
C GLU A 244 26.97 -5.96 3.42
N GLU A 245 27.90 -6.29 2.52
CA GLU A 245 27.83 -7.48 1.67
C GLU A 245 27.66 -8.76 2.50
N GLY A 246 26.92 -9.73 1.96
CA GLY A 246 26.71 -11.05 2.55
C GLY A 246 25.71 -11.10 3.71
N LYS A 247 25.07 -9.99 4.09
CA LYS A 247 24.03 -10.02 5.12
C LYS A 247 22.74 -10.59 4.58
N GLN A 248 22.12 -11.51 5.32
CA GLN A 248 20.83 -12.09 4.99
C GLN A 248 19.71 -11.03 5.15
N VAL A 249 19.01 -10.72 4.07
CA VAL A 249 17.98 -9.67 4.08
C VAL A 249 16.60 -10.26 4.33
N ILE A 250 16.29 -11.35 3.65
CA ILE A 250 15.01 -12.07 3.73
C ILE A 250 15.31 -13.56 3.76
N LYS A 251 14.59 -14.28 4.58
CA LYS A 251 14.60 -15.74 4.58
C LYS A 251 13.18 -16.27 4.46
N THR A 252 13.04 -17.42 3.79
CA THR A 252 11.78 -18.15 3.73
C THR A 252 11.91 -19.46 4.49
N ALA A 253 10.80 -19.93 5.07
CA ALA A 253 10.69 -21.25 5.68
C ALA A 253 9.53 -21.99 5.00
N SER A 254 9.79 -23.22 4.53
CA SER A 254 8.81 -24.06 3.86
C SER A 254 9.05 -25.51 4.21
N LYS A 255 8.03 -26.37 4.08
CA LYS A 255 8.24 -27.82 4.11
C LYS A 255 8.78 -28.37 2.77
N HIS A 256 8.85 -27.55 1.74
CA HIS A 256 9.39 -27.89 0.42
C HIS A 256 10.68 -27.12 0.18
N GLU A 257 11.78 -27.81 -0.04
CA GLU A 257 13.11 -27.23 -0.21
C GLU A 257 13.17 -26.20 -1.35
N ASP A 258 12.41 -26.40 -2.44
CA ASP A 258 12.32 -25.46 -3.56
C ASP A 258 11.84 -24.06 -3.17
N TYR A 259 11.22 -23.92 -2.01
CA TYR A 259 10.69 -22.65 -1.48
C TYR A 259 11.44 -22.18 -0.23
N GLU A 260 12.50 -22.88 0.16
CA GLU A 260 13.45 -22.41 1.16
C GLU A 260 14.62 -21.70 0.49
N TYR A 261 14.65 -20.39 0.58
CA TYR A 261 15.74 -19.57 0.05
C TYR A 261 15.99 -18.33 0.91
N SER A 262 17.16 -17.75 0.74
CA SER A 262 17.47 -16.42 1.27
C SER A 262 17.73 -15.42 0.15
N ILE A 263 17.48 -14.16 0.45
CA ILE A 263 17.95 -13.01 -0.32
C ILE A 263 18.98 -12.33 0.54
N ASP A 264 20.21 -12.26 0.04
CA ASP A 264 21.34 -11.66 0.75
C ASP A 264 21.78 -10.39 0.03
N SER A 265 22.38 -9.44 0.76
CA SER A 265 23.04 -8.27 0.19
C SER A 265 24.23 -8.70 -0.67
N LYS A 266 24.28 -8.25 -1.93
CA LYS A 266 25.28 -8.69 -2.91
C LYS A 266 26.52 -7.81 -2.95
N GLU A 267 26.46 -6.65 -2.34
CA GLU A 267 27.48 -5.63 -2.27
C GLU A 267 27.26 -4.74 -1.05
N ASP A 268 28.24 -3.99 -0.65
CA ASP A 268 28.09 -2.99 0.41
C ASP A 268 27.08 -1.93 0.02
N GLY A 269 26.16 -1.64 0.91
CA GLY A 269 25.13 -0.64 0.74
C GLY A 269 25.71 0.77 0.73
N GLN A 270 25.14 1.66 -0.08
CA GLN A 270 25.62 3.04 -0.19
C GLN A 270 25.41 3.87 1.09
N PHE A 271 24.47 3.45 1.95
CA PHE A 271 24.04 4.22 3.12
C PHE A 271 24.28 3.46 4.44
N ILE A 272 25.31 2.61 4.49
CA ILE A 272 25.74 1.95 5.74
C ILE A 272 26.03 3.01 6.80
N GLY A 273 25.51 2.78 8.01
CA GLY A 273 25.71 3.70 9.11
C GLY A 273 24.76 4.91 9.14
N LEU A 274 23.84 5.05 8.18
CA LEU A 274 22.79 6.06 8.23
C LEU A 274 21.71 5.61 9.22
N PRO A 275 21.45 6.34 10.32
CA PRO A 275 20.42 5.99 11.29
C PRO A 275 19.03 6.04 10.69
N LEU A 276 18.24 4.96 10.85
CA LEU A 276 16.89 4.85 10.33
C LEU A 276 15.85 4.98 11.43
N VAL A 277 14.72 5.60 11.10
CA VAL A 277 13.47 5.47 11.84
C VAL A 277 12.39 5.04 10.86
N LEU A 278 11.72 3.93 11.12
CA LEU A 278 10.58 3.48 10.33
C LEU A 278 9.27 3.81 11.05
N LEU A 279 8.37 4.50 10.37
CA LEU A 279 6.99 4.67 10.80
C LEU A 279 6.13 3.56 10.22
N VAL A 280 5.40 2.85 11.07
CA VAL A 280 4.53 1.73 10.68
C VAL A 280 3.17 1.83 11.36
N ASN A 281 2.16 1.17 10.78
CA ASN A 281 0.85 0.99 11.38
C ASN A 281 0.25 -0.39 11.05
N GLU A 282 -0.97 -0.66 11.50
CA GLU A 282 -1.69 -1.93 11.32
C GLU A 282 -1.99 -2.28 9.85
N VAL A 283 -1.80 -1.34 8.91
CA VAL A 283 -1.91 -1.57 7.46
C VAL A 283 -0.54 -1.90 6.84
N SER A 284 0.56 -1.58 7.53
CA SER A 284 1.91 -1.95 7.08
C SER A 284 2.05 -3.47 7.05
N ALA A 285 2.25 -4.05 5.84
CA ALA A 285 2.16 -5.50 5.65
C ALA A 285 3.27 -6.05 4.74
N SER A 286 3.55 -7.36 4.86
CA SER A 286 4.40 -8.10 3.91
C SER A 286 5.82 -7.49 3.77
N ALA A 287 6.19 -6.97 2.60
CA ALA A 287 7.48 -6.33 2.34
C ALA A 287 7.81 -5.21 3.34
N SER A 288 6.80 -4.44 3.80
CA SER A 288 6.99 -3.41 4.83
C SER A 288 7.39 -4.01 6.18
N GLU A 289 6.84 -5.18 6.50
CA GLU A 289 7.17 -5.90 7.74
C GLU A 289 8.57 -6.50 7.71
N LEU A 290 8.99 -6.99 6.54
CA LEU A 290 10.35 -7.47 6.35
C LEU A 290 11.37 -6.35 6.48
N PHE A 291 11.05 -5.15 5.97
CA PHE A 291 11.91 -3.99 6.16
C PHE A 291 11.99 -3.60 7.64
N ALA A 292 10.86 -3.48 8.31
CA ALA A 292 10.83 -3.15 9.73
C ALA A 292 11.56 -4.21 10.58
N GLY A 293 11.36 -5.49 10.27
CA GLY A 293 12.05 -6.60 10.90
C GLY A 293 13.57 -6.54 10.72
N ALA A 294 14.05 -6.29 9.50
CA ALA A 294 15.47 -6.16 9.22
C ALA A 294 16.12 -4.96 9.93
N VAL A 295 15.41 -3.81 10.01
CA VAL A 295 15.88 -2.63 10.74
C VAL A 295 16.07 -2.93 12.22
N GLN A 296 15.16 -3.70 12.82
CA GLN A 296 15.30 -4.14 14.20
C GLN A 296 16.39 -5.19 14.38
N ASP A 297 16.41 -6.22 13.53
CA ASP A 297 17.30 -7.37 13.68
C ASP A 297 18.78 -7.00 13.52
N TYR A 298 19.07 -6.05 12.62
CA TYR A 298 20.42 -5.54 12.38
C TYR A 298 20.77 -4.25 13.14
N ASP A 299 19.89 -3.80 14.04
CA ASP A 299 20.10 -2.57 14.80
C ASP A 299 20.38 -1.34 13.91
N LEU A 300 19.78 -1.29 12.70
CA LEU A 300 19.92 -0.18 11.75
C LEU A 300 19.16 1.08 12.19
N GLY A 301 18.25 0.92 13.16
CA GLY A 301 17.42 2.02 13.61
C GLY A 301 16.28 1.60 14.53
N ILE A 302 15.25 2.43 14.60
CA ILE A 302 14.10 2.32 15.49
C ILE A 302 12.82 2.24 14.68
N VAL A 303 11.89 1.37 15.07
CA VAL A 303 10.54 1.27 14.51
C VAL A 303 9.56 1.97 15.44
N VAL A 304 8.76 2.89 14.93
CA VAL A 304 7.80 3.72 15.68
C VAL A 304 6.40 3.57 15.08
N GLY A 305 5.38 3.53 15.91
CA GLY A 305 3.98 3.47 15.48
C GLY A 305 3.19 2.37 16.16
N SER A 306 2.25 1.74 15.46
CA SER A 306 1.49 0.60 15.95
C SER A 306 1.98 -0.71 15.33
N ARG A 307 1.61 -1.85 15.94
CA ARG A 307 1.95 -3.18 15.47
C ARG A 307 1.50 -3.38 14.03
N THR A 308 2.36 -3.95 13.19
CA THR A 308 2.08 -4.20 11.78
C THR A 308 1.06 -5.32 11.55
N TYR A 309 0.58 -5.48 10.33
CA TYR A 309 -0.53 -6.36 9.95
C TYR A 309 -0.31 -7.84 10.31
N GLY A 310 0.89 -8.37 10.12
CA GLY A 310 1.21 -9.78 10.33
C GLY A 310 0.96 -10.67 9.10
N LYS A 311 1.32 -10.20 7.90
CA LYS A 311 1.27 -11.00 6.67
C LYS A 311 2.65 -11.57 6.36
N GLY A 312 2.92 -12.77 6.86
CA GLY A 312 4.18 -13.47 6.68
C GLY A 312 4.14 -14.64 5.70
N THR A 313 3.05 -14.88 4.98
CA THR A 313 2.90 -16.02 4.07
C THR A 313 3.55 -15.78 2.72
N LEU A 314 4.30 -16.79 2.23
CA LEU A 314 4.86 -16.86 0.89
C LEU A 314 3.84 -17.50 -0.06
N GLN A 315 3.42 -16.79 -1.10
CA GLN A 315 2.55 -17.31 -2.14
C GLN A 315 3.31 -17.59 -3.43
N LYS A 316 3.00 -18.71 -4.07
CA LYS A 316 3.43 -19.06 -5.42
C LYS A 316 2.23 -19.03 -6.35
N HIS A 317 2.44 -18.56 -7.57
CA HIS A 317 1.42 -18.53 -8.63
C HIS A 317 1.73 -19.59 -9.69
N TRP A 318 0.68 -20.24 -10.18
CA TRP A 318 0.73 -21.14 -11.32
C TRP A 318 -0.29 -20.71 -12.36
N GLU A 319 0.16 -20.61 -13.62
CA GLU A 319 -0.68 -20.19 -14.73
C GLU A 319 -1.23 -21.40 -15.49
N PHE A 320 -2.49 -21.33 -15.89
CA PHE A 320 -3.09 -22.25 -16.84
C PHE A 320 -2.87 -21.76 -18.28
N LYS A 321 -3.06 -22.66 -19.26
CA LYS A 321 -2.87 -22.35 -20.67
C LYS A 321 -3.85 -21.29 -21.21
N ASP A 322 -4.98 -21.11 -20.57
CA ASP A 322 -5.99 -20.09 -20.91
C ASP A 322 -5.66 -18.70 -20.35
N GLY A 323 -4.56 -18.57 -19.62
CA GLY A 323 -4.12 -17.34 -18.98
C GLY A 323 -4.71 -17.09 -17.59
N SER A 324 -5.63 -17.95 -17.12
CA SER A 324 -6.06 -17.95 -15.73
C SER A 324 -4.93 -18.47 -14.82
N ALA A 325 -5.04 -18.23 -13.52
CA ALA A 325 -4.01 -18.66 -12.58
C ALA A 325 -4.60 -18.97 -11.20
N PHE A 326 -3.84 -19.70 -10.41
CA PHE A 326 -4.09 -19.81 -8.99
C PHE A 326 -2.82 -19.53 -8.20
N ARG A 327 -3.00 -19.12 -6.98
CA ARG A 327 -1.90 -19.00 -6.01
C ARG A 327 -2.20 -19.85 -4.79
N ILE A 328 -1.13 -20.42 -4.22
CA ILE A 328 -1.18 -21.19 -2.99
C ILE A 328 -0.09 -20.67 -2.06
N THR A 329 -0.35 -20.70 -0.76
CA THR A 329 0.66 -20.48 0.27
C THR A 329 1.60 -21.68 0.31
N VAL A 330 2.87 -21.44 0.04
CA VAL A 330 3.93 -22.47 -0.03
C VAL A 330 4.92 -22.40 1.12
N GLY A 331 4.90 -21.34 1.91
CA GLY A 331 5.81 -21.13 3.04
C GLY A 331 5.53 -19.84 3.77
N GLU A 332 6.47 -19.44 4.60
CA GLU A 332 6.41 -18.22 5.41
C GLU A 332 7.71 -17.41 5.25
N TYR A 333 7.58 -16.09 5.39
CA TYR A 333 8.74 -15.22 5.55
C TYR A 333 9.16 -15.14 7.00
N VAL A 334 10.46 -15.13 7.22
CA VAL A 334 11.07 -14.84 8.51
C VAL A 334 12.05 -13.69 8.38
N THR A 335 12.22 -12.93 9.46
CA THR A 335 13.22 -11.86 9.50
C THR A 335 14.63 -12.44 9.54
N PRO A 336 15.70 -11.66 9.37
CA PRO A 336 17.07 -12.14 9.43
C PRO A 336 17.41 -12.96 10.67
N LEU A 337 16.89 -12.62 11.84
CA LEU A 337 17.06 -13.37 13.08
C LEU A 337 16.06 -14.53 13.25
N GLY A 338 15.25 -14.84 12.21
CA GLY A 338 14.32 -15.97 12.22
C GLY A 338 12.98 -15.72 12.89
N ARG A 339 12.62 -14.46 13.17
CA ARG A 339 11.30 -14.11 13.71
C ARG A 339 10.22 -14.33 12.66
N LYS A 340 9.15 -15.02 13.03
CA LYS A 340 7.98 -15.19 12.16
C LYS A 340 7.16 -13.92 12.12
N VAL A 341 6.82 -13.48 10.92
CA VAL A 341 5.99 -12.30 10.66
C VAL A 341 4.50 -12.67 10.65
N GLN A 342 4.16 -13.91 10.25
CA GLN A 342 2.76 -14.34 10.12
C GLN A 342 2.00 -14.25 11.45
N LYS A 343 0.84 -13.57 11.40
CA LYS A 343 -0.12 -13.55 12.50
C LYS A 343 -0.92 -14.85 12.48
N TYR A 344 -0.82 -15.61 13.57
CA TYR A 344 -1.65 -16.78 13.76
C TYR A 344 -2.95 -16.38 14.44
N GLU A 345 -4.07 -16.96 14.01
CA GLU A 345 -5.30 -16.90 14.78
C GLU A 345 -5.08 -17.67 16.09
N SER A 346 -4.81 -16.94 17.15
CA SER A 346 -4.70 -17.50 18.48
C SER A 346 -6.08 -17.89 18.97
N LYS A 347 -6.51 -19.14 18.72
CA LYS A 347 -7.67 -19.71 19.41
C LYS A 347 -7.38 -19.71 20.92
N GLY A 348 -7.87 -18.69 21.62
CA GLY A 348 -7.84 -18.66 23.09
C GLY A 348 -6.83 -17.75 23.76
N LEU A 349 -6.11 -16.91 23.06
CA LEU A 349 -5.22 -15.90 23.66
C LEU A 349 -5.85 -14.52 23.63
N ASN A 350 -6.54 -14.16 24.70
CA ASN A 350 -6.89 -12.78 25.03
C ASN A 350 -5.67 -12.08 25.66
N VAL A 351 -4.56 -11.99 24.94
CA VAL A 351 -3.46 -11.11 25.32
C VAL A 351 -3.62 -9.86 24.49
N ASP A 352 -4.09 -8.82 25.11
CA ASP A 352 -4.16 -7.48 24.54
C ASP A 352 -2.72 -6.92 24.49
N PHE A 353 -2.01 -7.25 23.40
CA PHE A 353 -0.64 -6.79 23.18
C PHE A 353 -0.56 -5.32 22.75
N ASP A 354 -1.70 -4.67 22.51
CA ASP A 354 -1.76 -3.25 22.17
C ASP A 354 -1.54 -2.36 23.43
N THR A 355 -1.55 -2.96 24.63
CA THR A 355 -1.32 -2.27 25.91
C THR A 355 0.10 -2.44 26.46
N PHE A 356 1.04 -3.00 25.68
CA PHE A 356 2.44 -3.10 26.12
C PHE A 356 3.10 -1.72 26.05
N ASP A 357 3.00 -1.02 27.15
CA ASP A 357 3.71 0.20 27.47
C ASP A 357 5.19 -0.11 27.88
N ASP A 358 6.01 0.90 28.06
CA ASP A 358 7.48 0.96 28.25
C ASP A 358 8.16 -0.14 29.11
N ASN A 359 7.40 -1.09 29.68
CA ASN A 359 7.86 -2.21 30.49
C ASN A 359 7.70 -3.58 29.81
N LEU A 360 8.01 -3.68 28.51
CA LEU A 360 7.99 -4.96 27.76
C LEU A 360 8.69 -6.10 28.53
N ASN A 361 9.80 -5.81 29.21
CA ASN A 361 10.55 -6.78 30.01
C ASN A 361 9.79 -7.25 31.27
N GLU A 362 8.92 -6.44 31.86
CA GLU A 362 8.07 -6.83 33.01
C GLU A 362 6.82 -7.57 32.52
N ALA A 363 6.22 -7.11 31.43
CA ALA A 363 5.06 -7.76 30.85
C ALA A 363 5.36 -9.19 30.39
N ILE A 364 6.52 -9.42 29.78
CA ILE A 364 6.98 -10.77 29.37
C ILE A 364 7.17 -11.69 30.57
N LYS A 365 7.62 -11.20 31.71
CA LYS A 365 7.80 -12.03 32.94
C LYS A 365 6.49 -12.55 33.51
N ASN A 366 5.39 -11.86 33.28
CA ASN A 366 4.08 -12.15 33.90
C ASN A 366 3.10 -12.86 32.96
N VAL A 367 3.42 -13.02 31.67
CA VAL A 367 2.57 -13.69 30.69
C VAL A 367 3.12 -15.09 30.41
N LYS A 368 2.25 -16.11 30.45
CA LYS A 368 2.58 -17.44 29.86
C LYS A 368 2.77 -17.25 28.36
N VAL A 369 4.02 -17.08 27.94
CA VAL A 369 4.38 -16.94 26.53
C VAL A 369 3.95 -18.21 25.79
N PRO A 370 3.11 -18.13 24.76
CA PRO A 370 2.74 -19.28 23.95
C PRO A 370 3.96 -19.95 23.36
N LYS A 371 3.88 -21.28 23.10
CA LYS A 371 4.99 -22.05 22.53
C LYS A 371 5.48 -21.53 21.17
N ASP A 372 4.62 -20.81 20.46
CA ASP A 372 4.90 -20.26 19.12
C ASP A 372 5.47 -18.83 19.14
N VAL A 373 5.65 -18.26 20.34
CA VAL A 373 6.27 -16.94 20.52
C VAL A 373 7.73 -17.11 20.86
N SER A 374 8.61 -16.58 20.03
CA SER A 374 10.04 -16.53 20.31
C SER A 374 10.47 -15.14 20.76
N ILE A 375 11.29 -15.09 21.80
CA ILE A 375 11.95 -13.89 22.28
C ILE A 375 13.41 -14.01 21.86
N ILE A 376 13.86 -13.04 21.06
CA ILE A 376 15.19 -13.02 20.47
C ILE A 376 15.91 -11.75 20.91
N LYS A 377 17.23 -11.79 20.98
CA LYS A 377 18.07 -10.62 21.22
C LYS A 377 18.74 -10.18 19.94
N SER A 378 18.69 -8.88 19.63
CA SER A 378 19.51 -8.29 18.57
C SER A 378 21.00 -8.30 18.96
N SER A 379 21.88 -7.92 18.04
CA SER A 379 23.32 -7.80 18.31
C SER A 379 23.66 -6.79 19.40
N LYS A 380 22.83 -5.77 19.57
CA LYS A 380 22.92 -4.75 20.63
C LYS A 380 22.13 -5.08 21.90
N GLY A 381 21.60 -6.31 22.00
CA GLY A 381 20.89 -6.82 23.18
C GLY A 381 19.43 -6.35 23.32
N ARG A 382 18.83 -5.69 22.30
CA ARG A 382 17.41 -5.35 22.30
C ARG A 382 16.55 -6.61 22.33
N THR A 383 15.48 -6.59 23.10
CA THR A 383 14.51 -7.68 23.13
C THR A 383 13.54 -7.55 21.97
N LEU A 384 13.51 -8.54 21.09
CA LEU A 384 12.65 -8.59 19.93
C LEU A 384 11.68 -9.76 20.06
N ILE A 385 10.41 -9.54 19.74
CA ILE A 385 9.34 -10.53 19.93
C ILE A 385 8.79 -10.95 18.58
N SER A 386 8.49 -12.24 18.43
CA SER A 386 7.82 -12.83 17.29
C SER A 386 6.39 -13.19 17.66
N LEU A 387 5.44 -12.29 17.41
CA LEU A 387 4.02 -12.43 17.80
C LEU A 387 3.04 -12.30 16.62
N GLY A 388 3.54 -12.40 15.40
CA GLY A 388 2.77 -12.03 14.21
C GLY A 388 2.68 -10.52 14.03
N GLY A 389 3.20 -10.03 12.91
CA GLY A 389 3.54 -8.63 12.72
C GLY A 389 4.82 -8.22 13.45
N ILE A 390 5.28 -7.05 13.12
CA ILE A 390 6.43 -6.41 13.78
C ILE A 390 5.92 -5.47 14.87
N MET A 391 6.36 -5.71 16.10
CA MET A 391 6.08 -4.83 17.22
C MET A 391 7.04 -3.65 17.16
N PRO A 392 6.55 -2.40 17.17
CA PRO A 392 7.41 -1.22 17.21
C PRO A 392 8.27 -1.17 18.46
N ASP A 393 9.45 -0.54 18.36
CA ASP A 393 10.30 -0.22 19.53
C ASP A 393 9.68 0.90 20.39
N SER A 394 8.92 1.80 19.74
CA SER A 394 8.14 2.86 20.40
C SER A 394 6.71 2.79 19.89
N VAL A 395 5.79 2.40 20.78
CA VAL A 395 4.37 2.27 20.44
C VAL A 395 3.71 3.64 20.51
N VAL A 396 3.13 4.07 19.40
CA VAL A 396 2.32 5.30 19.30
C VAL A 396 1.11 4.99 18.45
N SER A 397 -0.09 5.12 18.99
CA SER A 397 -1.34 4.83 18.29
C SER A 397 -2.01 6.09 17.75
N GLU A 398 -2.49 6.00 16.48
CA GLU A 398 -3.38 7.01 15.91
C GLU A 398 -4.84 6.85 16.39
N SER A 399 -5.19 5.72 17.00
CA SER A 399 -6.58 5.29 17.18
C SER A 399 -7.41 6.16 18.14
N ASP A 400 -6.77 6.86 19.07
CA ASP A 400 -7.46 7.62 20.12
C ASP A 400 -7.83 9.05 19.71
N THR A 401 -7.35 9.51 18.55
CA THR A 401 -7.53 10.90 18.11
C THR A 401 -8.69 11.10 17.12
N VAL A 402 -9.15 10.07 16.42
CA VAL A 402 -10.14 10.20 15.33
C VAL A 402 -11.54 9.80 15.77
N THR A 403 -12.42 10.78 16.01
CA THR A 403 -13.82 10.49 16.41
C THR A 403 -14.65 9.93 15.24
N LYS A 404 -15.85 9.45 15.55
CA LYS A 404 -16.86 9.03 14.56
C LYS A 404 -17.22 10.18 13.61
N LEU A 405 -17.17 11.43 14.06
CA LEU A 405 -17.48 12.60 13.24
C LEU A 405 -16.43 12.80 12.15
N THR A 406 -15.14 12.72 12.47
CA THR A 406 -14.07 12.84 11.48
C THR A 406 -14.11 11.68 10.47
N LYS A 407 -14.37 10.44 10.90
CA LYS A 407 -14.57 9.31 10.00
C LYS A 407 -15.72 9.56 9.02
N PHE A 408 -16.84 10.10 9.52
CA PHE A 408 -17.97 10.48 8.69
C PHE A 408 -17.64 11.64 7.75
N ALA A 409 -16.96 12.68 8.22
CA ALA A 409 -16.54 13.82 7.40
C ALA A 409 -15.64 13.38 6.22
N LYS A 410 -14.73 12.44 6.46
CA LYS A 410 -13.94 11.79 5.41
C LYS A 410 -14.84 11.04 4.43
N LYS A 411 -15.74 10.18 4.91
CA LYS A 411 -16.66 9.38 4.08
C LYS A 411 -17.60 10.24 3.22
N LYS A 412 -18.13 11.32 3.77
CA LYS A 412 -19.02 12.28 3.08
C LYS A 412 -18.26 13.37 2.31
N ARG A 413 -16.93 13.25 2.24
CA ARG A 413 -16.03 14.17 1.52
C ARG A 413 -16.12 15.63 1.97
N VAL A 414 -16.55 15.88 3.21
CA VAL A 414 -16.64 17.24 3.78
C VAL A 414 -15.29 17.93 3.73
N ILE A 415 -14.23 17.23 4.13
CA ILE A 415 -12.84 17.70 4.09
C ILE A 415 -12.45 18.14 2.68
N LEU A 416 -12.70 17.28 1.69
CA LEU A 416 -12.35 17.54 0.30
C LEU A 416 -13.17 18.69 -0.30
N LYS A 417 -14.47 18.77 0.00
CA LYS A 417 -15.33 19.88 -0.42
C LYS A 417 -14.86 21.22 0.17
N THR A 418 -14.48 21.24 1.44
CA THR A 418 -13.95 22.45 2.07
C THR A 418 -12.62 22.88 1.43
N ALA A 419 -11.74 21.92 1.13
CA ALA A 419 -10.45 22.20 0.51
C ALA A 419 -10.60 22.77 -0.93
N ILE A 420 -11.50 22.21 -1.74
CA ILE A 420 -11.72 22.71 -3.11
C ILE A 420 -12.36 24.10 -3.13
N GLU A 421 -13.28 24.41 -2.20
CA GLU A 421 -13.84 25.77 -2.05
C GLU A 421 -12.74 26.80 -1.80
N ILE A 422 -11.81 26.50 -0.88
CA ILE A 422 -10.68 27.38 -0.55
C ILE A 422 -9.75 27.49 -1.75
N PHE A 423 -9.39 26.34 -2.35
CA PHE A 423 -8.51 26.31 -3.49
C PHE A 423 -9.03 27.20 -4.65
N LEU A 424 -10.28 27.04 -5.05
CA LEU A 424 -10.87 27.82 -6.14
C LEU A 424 -10.91 29.33 -5.87
N GLY A 425 -11.05 29.73 -4.59
CA GLY A 425 -11.07 31.15 -4.20
C GLY A 425 -9.67 31.75 -4.01
N GLU A 426 -8.68 30.97 -3.62
CA GLU A 426 -7.42 31.49 -3.07
C GLU A 426 -6.14 30.94 -3.74
N TRP A 427 -6.24 30.04 -4.74
CA TRP A 427 -5.10 29.32 -5.31
C TRP A 427 -3.96 30.27 -5.79
N ALA A 428 -4.31 31.41 -6.41
CA ALA A 428 -3.31 32.32 -6.97
C ALA A 428 -2.50 33.02 -5.88
N SER A 429 -3.15 33.47 -4.80
CA SER A 429 -2.48 34.07 -3.66
C SER A 429 -1.63 33.06 -2.89
N LEU A 430 -2.14 31.83 -2.73
CA LEU A 430 -1.41 30.75 -2.07
C LEU A 430 -0.16 30.34 -2.86
N LYS A 431 -0.26 30.16 -4.19
CA LYS A 431 0.90 29.87 -5.05
C LYS A 431 1.92 31.00 -5.08
N THR A 432 1.49 32.24 -4.94
CA THR A 432 2.40 33.39 -4.87
C THR A 432 3.14 33.43 -3.54
N LYS A 433 2.41 33.17 -2.43
CA LYS A 433 2.96 33.23 -1.08
C LYS A 433 3.87 32.04 -0.77
N TYR A 434 3.47 30.84 -1.15
CA TYR A 434 4.22 29.61 -0.90
C TYR A 434 4.81 29.08 -2.21
N LYS A 435 6.15 29.01 -2.30
CA LYS A 435 6.84 28.63 -3.54
C LYS A 435 6.84 27.16 -3.83
N ASP A 436 6.79 26.34 -2.78
CA ASP A 436 6.87 24.89 -2.82
C ASP A 436 6.01 24.24 -1.73
N GLU A 437 5.90 22.91 -1.80
CA GLU A 437 5.10 22.10 -0.90
C GLU A 437 5.59 22.14 0.56
N GLN A 438 6.90 22.28 0.78
CA GLN A 438 7.46 22.33 2.13
C GLN A 438 7.16 23.67 2.79
N SER A 439 7.33 24.77 2.05
CA SER A 439 6.97 26.11 2.51
C SER A 439 5.50 26.20 2.88
N PHE A 440 4.62 25.62 2.04
CA PHE A 440 3.19 25.54 2.33
C PHE A 440 2.91 24.67 3.56
N GLY A 441 3.40 23.45 3.58
CA GLY A 441 3.16 22.49 4.67
C GLY A 441 3.60 23.04 6.03
N LYS A 442 4.78 23.68 6.08
CA LYS A 442 5.38 24.20 7.32
C LYS A 442 4.76 25.50 7.82
N HIS A 443 4.42 26.42 6.92
CA HIS A 443 4.09 27.81 7.29
C HIS A 443 2.66 28.24 6.99
N PHE A 444 1.86 27.39 6.30
CA PHE A 444 0.46 27.70 6.09
C PHE A 444 -0.35 27.33 7.32
N GLU A 445 -1.08 28.28 7.84
CA GLU A 445 -2.04 28.10 8.92
C GLU A 445 -3.37 28.73 8.52
N PHE A 446 -4.47 28.08 8.89
CA PHE A 446 -5.78 28.68 8.76
C PHE A 446 -6.01 29.72 9.86
N ASN A 447 -6.72 30.77 9.49
CA ASN A 447 -7.39 31.62 10.49
C ASN A 447 -8.65 30.89 11.02
N GLU A 448 -9.27 31.43 12.07
CA GLU A 448 -10.47 30.85 12.68
C GLU A 448 -11.68 30.71 11.74
N ASN A 449 -11.69 31.36 10.57
CA ASN A 449 -12.76 31.25 9.57
C ASN A 449 -12.86 29.86 8.92
N ILE A 450 -11.88 28.98 9.13
CA ILE A 450 -11.92 27.61 8.64
C ILE A 450 -13.02 26.79 9.33
N TYR A 451 -13.20 26.97 10.64
CA TYR A 451 -14.13 26.16 11.43
C TYR A 451 -15.60 26.35 11.02
N PRO A 452 -16.11 27.58 10.83
CA PRO A 452 -17.44 27.80 10.24
C PRO A 452 -17.63 27.18 8.85
N ARG A 453 -16.59 27.19 8.00
CA ARG A 453 -16.66 26.57 6.66
C ARG A 453 -16.80 25.03 6.77
N ILE A 454 -16.00 24.38 7.60
CA ILE A 454 -16.10 22.94 7.87
C ILE A 454 -17.49 22.61 8.43
N LYS A 455 -17.93 23.35 9.45
CA LYS A 455 -19.24 23.16 10.10
C LYS A 455 -20.41 23.29 9.11
N ARG A 456 -20.40 24.29 8.26
CA ARG A 456 -21.40 24.45 7.18
C ARG A 456 -21.46 23.22 6.27
N ASN A 457 -20.31 22.69 5.83
CA ASN A 457 -20.23 21.52 4.97
C ASN A 457 -20.64 20.22 5.67
N LEU A 458 -20.43 20.12 6.98
CA LEU A 458 -20.96 19.04 7.82
C LEU A 458 -22.48 19.09 7.88
N LEU A 459 -23.07 20.26 8.16
CA LEU A 459 -24.51 20.47 8.20
C LEU A 459 -25.18 20.14 6.85
N ALA A 460 -24.61 20.59 5.75
CA ALA A 460 -25.07 20.24 4.40
C ALA A 460 -25.02 18.72 4.10
N SER A 461 -24.24 17.97 4.88
CA SER A 461 -24.15 16.52 4.79
C SER A 461 -25.04 15.79 5.81
N SER A 462 -25.99 16.51 6.44
CA SER A 462 -26.94 15.99 7.44
C SER A 462 -26.28 15.46 8.73
N LEU A 463 -25.15 16.04 9.14
CA LEU A 463 -24.51 15.70 10.39
C LEU A 463 -24.28 16.95 11.25
N GLN A 464 -24.85 16.91 12.46
CA GLN A 464 -24.61 17.92 13.49
C GLN A 464 -24.26 17.22 14.80
N ASN A 465 -23.07 17.49 15.31
CA ASN A 465 -22.65 17.14 16.67
C ASN A 465 -21.60 18.17 17.10
N ASP A 466 -22.03 19.16 17.85
CA ASP A 466 -21.18 20.29 18.23
C ASP A 466 -20.06 19.86 19.19
N GLU A 467 -20.33 18.94 20.12
CA GLU A 467 -19.32 18.44 21.06
C GLU A 467 -18.19 17.69 20.34
N MET A 468 -18.56 16.76 19.44
CA MET A 468 -17.55 16.06 18.65
C MET A 468 -16.80 17.00 17.70
N PHE A 469 -17.48 18.04 17.18
CA PHE A 469 -16.84 19.02 16.33
C PHE A 469 -15.78 19.81 17.09
N GLU A 470 -16.08 20.32 18.27
CA GLU A 470 -15.11 21.07 19.08
C GLU A 470 -13.88 20.20 19.43
N LYS A 471 -14.08 18.90 19.64
CA LYS A 471 -12.97 17.97 19.87
C LYS A 471 -12.10 17.76 18.64
N ASP A 472 -12.70 17.69 17.44
CA ASP A 472 -12.03 17.28 16.19
C ASP A 472 -11.69 18.45 15.25
N LYS A 473 -12.09 19.69 15.56
CA LYS A 473 -12.01 20.81 14.63
C LYS A 473 -10.60 21.10 14.10
N GLU A 474 -9.59 20.96 14.95
CA GLU A 474 -8.18 21.15 14.57
C GLU A 474 -7.72 20.03 13.65
N LEU A 475 -7.99 18.78 14.00
CA LEU A 475 -7.70 17.63 13.11
C LEU A 475 -8.40 17.76 11.76
N MET A 476 -9.65 18.23 11.74
CA MET A 476 -10.36 18.46 10.50
C MET A 476 -9.73 19.60 9.66
N ALA A 477 -9.25 20.66 10.31
CA ALA A 477 -8.54 21.75 9.64
C ALA A 477 -7.21 21.24 9.03
N ASP A 478 -6.44 20.43 9.75
CA ASP A 478 -5.22 19.80 9.24
C ASP A 478 -5.49 18.89 8.04
N LEU A 479 -6.56 18.11 8.08
CA LEU A 479 -6.98 17.30 6.93
C LEU A 479 -7.39 18.18 5.73
N VAL A 480 -8.04 19.33 5.95
CA VAL A 480 -8.35 20.31 4.89
C VAL A 480 -7.05 20.90 4.34
N LYS A 481 -6.09 21.26 5.20
CA LYS A 481 -4.75 21.74 4.81
C LYS A 481 -4.04 20.73 3.91
N ALA A 482 -4.04 19.46 4.29
CA ALA A 482 -3.42 18.40 3.49
C ALA A 482 -4.07 18.30 2.09
N ARG A 483 -5.40 18.35 2.00
CA ARG A 483 -6.11 18.34 0.70
C ARG A 483 -5.87 19.61 -0.12
N LEU A 484 -5.76 20.76 0.53
CA LEU A 484 -5.40 22.01 -0.12
C LEU A 484 -3.98 21.96 -0.69
N GLY A 485 -3.03 21.40 0.08
CA GLY A 485 -1.67 21.11 -0.37
C GLY A 485 -1.65 20.18 -1.59
N GLN A 486 -2.55 19.19 -1.63
CA GLN A 486 -2.68 18.28 -2.78
C GLN A 486 -3.12 19.01 -4.06
N PHE A 487 -4.09 19.92 -3.97
CA PHE A 487 -4.49 20.74 -5.12
C PHE A 487 -3.36 21.67 -5.59
N LEU A 488 -2.55 22.18 -4.66
CA LEU A 488 -1.48 23.12 -4.99
C LEU A 488 -0.23 22.43 -5.55
N TYR A 489 0.16 21.28 -5.00
CA TYR A 489 1.49 20.66 -5.24
C TYR A 489 1.43 19.14 -5.46
N GLY A 490 0.25 18.58 -5.76
CA GLY A 490 0.09 17.14 -5.93
C GLY A 490 0.26 16.35 -4.64
N ASP A 491 0.60 15.08 -4.76
CA ASP A 491 0.76 14.19 -3.59
C ASP A 491 1.87 14.67 -2.66
N ARG A 492 2.93 15.30 -3.17
CA ARG A 492 3.98 15.88 -2.33
C ARG A 492 3.43 16.96 -1.40
N GLY A 493 2.53 17.82 -1.91
CA GLY A 493 1.88 18.85 -1.09
C GLY A 493 0.94 18.27 -0.04
N TYR A 494 0.25 17.16 -0.37
CA TYR A 494 -0.56 16.43 0.60
C TYR A 494 0.31 15.96 1.78
N TYR A 495 1.35 15.18 1.48
CA TYR A 495 2.19 14.60 2.51
C TYR A 495 3.04 15.62 3.26
N ALA A 496 3.54 16.67 2.61
CA ALA A 496 4.21 17.74 3.32
C ALA A 496 3.29 18.40 4.36
N SER A 497 2.04 18.68 3.98
CA SER A 497 1.06 19.27 4.90
C SER A 497 0.67 18.34 6.03
N GLU A 498 0.42 17.05 5.73
CA GLU A 498 0.10 16.02 6.74
C GLU A 498 1.27 15.85 7.73
N THR A 499 2.49 15.78 7.22
CA THR A 499 3.72 15.57 7.99
C THR A 499 3.94 16.66 9.05
N PHE A 500 3.78 17.91 8.69
CA PHE A 500 4.02 19.02 9.63
C PHE A 500 2.90 19.22 10.67
N SER A 501 1.79 18.49 10.55
CA SER A 501 0.70 18.44 11.54
C SER A 501 0.65 17.09 12.29
N ASP A 502 1.62 16.21 12.09
CA ASP A 502 1.63 14.83 12.59
C ASP A 502 2.43 14.68 13.89
N SER A 503 1.74 14.52 15.02
CA SER A 503 2.39 14.31 16.33
C SER A 503 3.21 13.00 16.42
N ILE A 504 2.88 11.99 15.60
CA ILE A 504 3.64 10.73 15.55
C ILE A 504 5.00 10.97 14.88
N LEU A 505 5.03 11.86 13.90
CA LEU A 505 6.28 12.23 13.24
C LEU A 505 7.24 12.94 14.20
N ASP A 506 6.75 13.75 15.13
CA ASP A 506 7.58 14.37 16.16
C ASP A 506 8.29 13.32 17.02
N ASN A 507 7.59 12.24 17.37
CA ASN A 507 8.19 11.10 18.05
C ASN A 507 9.25 10.40 17.19
N ALA A 508 8.99 10.23 15.89
CA ALA A 508 9.97 9.66 14.97
C ALA A 508 11.24 10.53 14.83
N VAL A 509 11.09 11.84 14.74
CA VAL A 509 12.23 12.77 14.70
C VAL A 509 13.07 12.69 15.98
N ARG A 510 12.44 12.60 17.15
CA ARG A 510 13.15 12.37 18.43
C ARG A 510 13.85 11.01 18.46
N ALA A 511 13.21 9.98 17.91
CA ALA A 511 13.76 8.63 17.84
C ALA A 511 15.03 8.54 16.95
N VAL A 512 15.25 9.49 16.02
CA VAL A 512 16.50 9.57 15.24
C VAL A 512 17.73 9.66 16.16
N TYR A 513 17.62 10.38 17.27
CA TYR A 513 18.71 10.47 18.24
C TYR A 513 19.02 9.12 18.91
N GLY A 514 17.98 8.34 19.25
CA GLY A 514 18.14 6.97 19.73
C GLY A 514 18.73 6.03 18.68
N ALA A 515 18.29 6.15 17.42
CA ALA A 515 18.83 5.40 16.30
C ALA A 515 20.33 5.71 16.04
N GLN A 516 20.76 6.95 16.21
CA GLN A 516 22.18 7.32 16.12
C GLN A 516 23.04 6.56 17.14
N LYS A 517 22.57 6.44 18.40
CA LYS A 517 23.29 5.69 19.43
C LYS A 517 23.37 4.20 19.08
N LEU A 518 22.30 3.63 18.52
CA LEU A 518 22.31 2.23 18.07
C LEU A 518 23.34 1.99 16.96
N VAL A 519 23.40 2.87 15.97
CA VAL A 519 24.26 2.68 14.79
C VAL A 519 25.74 2.94 15.11
N ARG A 520 26.06 3.94 15.97
CA ARG A 520 27.43 4.40 16.22
C ARG A 520 28.22 3.62 17.27
N ASN A 521 27.63 2.69 17.97
CA ASN A 521 28.27 1.97 19.09
C ASN A 521 28.68 2.85 20.29
N ASP A 522 28.06 4.00 20.47
CA ASP A 522 28.34 4.91 21.60
C ASP A 522 27.47 4.56 22.82
#